data_bff43b6cef029eeab7e12fe7e1a1170d
#
_entry.id   bff43b6cef029eeab7e12fe7e1a1170d
#
_cell.length_a   1.000
_cell.length_b   1.000
_cell.length_c   1.000
_cell.angle_alpha   90.00
_cell.angle_beta   90.00
_cell.angle_gamma   90.00
#
_symmetry.space_group_name_H-M   'P 1'
#
loop_
_entity.id
_entity.type
_entity.pdbx_description
1 polymer ?
#
loop_
_entity_poly.entity_id
_entity_poly.type
_entity_poly.pdbx_seq_one_letter_code
_entity_poly.pdbx_strand_id
1 'polypeptide(L)'
;MTYEVRFQTVDPARRSEYVKHYKQAIQEIKQAGCRGGLILCSESDPASVVVVLEWETKEHHLRWRGTPPHTRFRSAVEAWQTKPSEGGYYFAETI
;
A
#
# COMPACT_ATOMS: atom_id res chain seq x y z
N MET A 1 -6.31 13.17 9.66
CA MET A 1 -5.45 12.20 8.97
C MET A 1 -6.22 10.95 8.62
N THR A 2 -6.03 10.41 7.45
CA THR A 2 -6.71 9.21 6.97
C THR A 2 -5.70 8.11 6.76
N TYR A 3 -6.07 6.89 7.14
CA TYR A 3 -5.25 5.70 6.89
C TYR A 3 -5.90 4.88 5.78
N GLU A 4 -5.14 4.62 4.73
CA GLU A 4 -5.53 3.65 3.72
C GLU A 4 -4.92 2.31 4.11
N VAL A 5 -5.77 1.30 4.34
CA VAL A 5 -5.33 -0.04 4.73
C VAL A 5 -5.62 -1.00 3.57
N ARG A 6 -4.57 -1.69 3.11
CA ARG A 6 -4.69 -2.63 1.99
C ARG A 6 -4.25 -4.02 2.44
N PHE A 7 -5.10 -5.00 2.18
CA PHE A 7 -4.82 -6.41 2.44
C PHE A 7 -4.39 -7.07 1.14
N GLN A 8 -3.17 -7.59 1.12
CA GLN A 8 -2.54 -8.09 -0.09
C GLN A 8 -2.04 -9.51 0.11
N THR A 9 -2.08 -10.29 -0.95
CA THR A 9 -1.56 -11.67 -0.96
C THR A 9 -0.52 -11.79 -2.05
N VAL A 10 0.65 -12.31 -1.71
CA VAL A 10 1.78 -12.46 -2.62
C VAL A 10 2.29 -13.90 -2.58
N ASP A 11 3.17 -14.26 -3.52
CA ASP A 11 3.90 -15.52 -3.45
C ASP A 11 4.77 -15.52 -2.18
N PRO A 12 4.56 -16.48 -1.26
CA PRO A 12 5.31 -16.52 0.00
C PRO A 12 6.83 -16.57 -0.19
N ALA A 13 7.29 -17.21 -1.25
CA ALA A 13 8.73 -17.30 -1.55
C ALA A 13 9.32 -15.96 -1.99
N ARG A 14 8.48 -15.00 -2.38
CA ARG A 14 8.91 -13.71 -2.92
C ARG A 14 8.47 -12.51 -2.07
N ARG A 15 7.93 -12.75 -0.87
CA ARG A 15 7.42 -11.67 -0.03
C ARG A 15 8.50 -10.62 0.30
N SER A 16 9.70 -11.05 0.64
CA SER A 16 10.81 -10.13 0.94
C SER A 16 11.17 -9.24 -0.23
N GLU A 17 11.18 -9.80 -1.45
CA GLU A 17 11.41 -9.04 -2.67
C GLU A 17 10.29 -8.05 -2.94
N TYR A 18 9.04 -8.46 -2.71
CA TYR A 18 7.88 -7.60 -2.85
C TYR A 18 7.96 -6.39 -1.93
N VAL A 19 8.29 -6.60 -0.65
CA VAL A 19 8.44 -5.52 0.32
C VAL A 19 9.50 -4.52 -0.14
N LYS A 20 10.63 -5.01 -0.62
CA LYS A 20 11.71 -4.16 -1.12
C LYS A 20 11.25 -3.35 -2.34
N HIS A 21 10.56 -4.00 -3.27
CA HIS A 21 10.02 -3.35 -4.46
C HIS A 21 8.97 -2.30 -4.11
N TYR A 22 8.08 -2.62 -3.16
CA TYR A 22 7.04 -1.71 -2.69
C TYR A 22 7.65 -0.43 -2.10
N LYS A 23 8.69 -0.57 -1.26
CA LYS A 23 9.38 0.57 -0.66
C LYS A 23 9.97 1.51 -1.71
N GLN A 24 10.41 0.98 -2.84
CA GLN A 24 10.91 1.79 -3.94
C GLN A 24 9.76 2.49 -4.68
N ALA A 25 8.71 1.74 -5.00
CA ALA A 25 7.57 2.25 -5.74
C ALA A 25 6.83 3.35 -4.99
N ILE A 26 6.72 3.24 -3.65
CA ILE A 26 6.00 4.21 -2.82
C ILE A 26 6.62 5.60 -2.83
N GLN A 27 7.89 5.73 -3.22
CA GLN A 27 8.55 7.04 -3.24
C GLN A 27 7.86 8.01 -4.19
N GLU A 28 7.22 7.51 -5.26
CA GLU A 28 6.51 8.35 -6.21
C GLU A 28 5.27 9.03 -5.59
N ILE A 29 4.65 8.41 -4.58
CA ILE A 29 3.41 8.93 -4.02
C ILE A 29 3.59 9.79 -2.78
N LYS A 30 4.81 9.88 -2.25
CA LYS A 30 5.08 10.76 -1.12
C LYS A 30 4.80 12.23 -1.44
N GLN A 31 4.97 12.62 -2.69
CA GLN A 31 4.70 13.97 -3.15
C GLN A 31 3.20 14.25 -3.35
N ALA A 32 2.38 13.22 -3.36
CA ALA A 32 0.94 13.34 -3.58
C ALA A 32 0.13 13.53 -2.28
N GLY A 33 0.81 13.74 -1.15
CA GLY A 33 0.18 13.91 0.16
C GLY A 33 0.20 12.65 1.02
N CYS A 34 0.91 11.61 0.58
CA CYS A 34 1.15 10.43 1.39
C CYS A 34 2.33 10.69 2.34
N ARG A 35 2.12 10.48 3.63
CA ARG A 35 3.14 10.69 4.66
C ARG A 35 3.98 9.44 4.93
N GLY A 36 3.77 8.37 4.17
CA GLY A 36 4.40 7.09 4.41
C GLY A 36 3.45 6.14 5.13
N GLY A 37 3.97 5.27 5.94
CA GLY A 37 3.18 4.30 6.68
C GLY A 37 3.98 3.07 7.04
N LEU A 38 3.29 1.91 7.09
CA LEU A 38 3.86 0.64 7.51
C LEU A 38 3.53 -0.45 6.49
N ILE A 39 4.45 -1.36 6.32
CA ILE A 39 4.20 -2.64 5.66
C ILE A 39 4.28 -3.70 6.75
N LEU A 40 3.16 -4.39 6.96
CA LEU A 40 3.03 -5.40 8.00
C LEU A 40 3.05 -6.77 7.34
N CYS A 41 4.07 -7.55 7.64
CA CYS A 41 4.19 -8.92 7.14
C CYS A 41 3.67 -9.88 8.20
N SER A 42 2.71 -10.73 7.85
CA SER A 42 2.16 -11.70 8.79
C SER A 42 3.24 -12.67 9.25
N GLU A 43 3.28 -12.92 10.55
CA GLU A 43 4.20 -13.91 11.14
C GLU A 43 3.71 -15.34 10.95
N SER A 44 2.38 -15.52 10.80
CA SER A 44 1.76 -16.84 10.67
C SER A 44 1.43 -17.22 9.23
N ASP A 45 1.23 -16.26 8.35
CA ASP A 45 0.91 -16.49 6.93
C ASP A 45 1.96 -15.81 6.04
N PRO A 46 2.89 -16.57 5.47
CA PRO A 46 3.98 -15.99 4.67
C PRO A 46 3.52 -15.32 3.37
N ALA A 47 2.28 -15.52 2.96
CA ALA A 47 1.73 -14.88 1.76
C ALA A 47 1.02 -13.55 2.07
N SER A 48 0.76 -13.24 3.34
CA SER A 48 -0.03 -12.09 3.74
C SER A 48 0.81 -10.85 4.00
N VAL A 49 0.41 -9.75 3.38
CA VAL A 49 0.99 -8.42 3.60
C VAL A 49 -0.14 -7.43 3.82
N VAL A 50 -0.02 -6.61 4.86
CA VAL A 50 -0.94 -5.51 5.11
C VAL A 50 -0.17 -4.20 4.98
N VAL A 51 -0.66 -3.31 4.13
CA VAL A 51 -0.04 -2.00 3.94
C VAL A 51 -0.93 -0.96 4.59
N VAL A 52 -0.34 -0.10 5.40
CA VAL A 52 -1.02 1.02 6.05
C VAL A 52 -0.35 2.30 5.58
N LEU A 53 -1.05 3.10 4.80
CA LEU A 53 -0.55 4.37 4.30
C LEU A 53 -1.26 5.53 5.00
N GLU A 54 -0.49 6.52 5.42
CA GLU A 54 -1.01 7.73 6.04
C GLU A 54 -1.16 8.82 4.98
N TRP A 55 -2.38 9.35 4.85
CA TRP A 55 -2.68 10.47 3.98
C TRP A 55 -3.11 11.66 4.83
N GLU A 56 -2.74 12.87 4.42
CA GLU A 56 -3.20 14.08 5.12
C GLU A 56 -4.72 14.14 5.14
N THR A 57 -5.35 13.85 4.00
CA THR A 57 -6.80 13.70 3.88
C THR A 57 -7.11 12.60 2.88
N LYS A 58 -8.32 12.07 2.93
CA LYS A 58 -8.82 11.12 1.94
C LYS A 58 -8.81 11.73 0.53
N GLU A 59 -9.09 13.02 0.42
CA GLU A 59 -9.12 13.75 -0.84
C GLU A 59 -7.75 13.79 -1.52
N HIS A 60 -6.67 13.82 -0.77
CA HIS A 60 -5.32 13.72 -1.34
C HIS A 60 -5.14 12.41 -2.10
N HIS A 61 -5.56 11.29 -1.50
CA HIS A 61 -5.50 10.00 -2.17
C HIS A 61 -6.42 9.94 -3.38
N LEU A 62 -7.67 10.43 -3.24
CA LEU A 62 -8.64 10.41 -4.34
C LEU A 62 -8.18 11.25 -5.53
N ARG A 63 -7.52 12.39 -5.29
CA ARG A 63 -6.97 13.21 -6.36
C ARG A 63 -5.80 12.54 -7.07
N TRP A 64 -5.02 11.75 -6.35
CA TRP A 64 -3.90 11.03 -6.94
C TRP A 64 -4.36 9.84 -7.78
N ARG A 65 -5.45 9.19 -7.41
CA ARG A 65 -6.01 8.05 -8.15
C ARG A 65 -6.34 8.46 -9.58
N GLY A 66 -6.02 7.59 -10.54
CA GLY A 66 -6.26 7.84 -11.96
C GLY A 66 -5.23 8.73 -12.65
N THR A 67 -4.26 9.26 -11.90
CA THR A 67 -3.14 9.97 -12.50
C THR A 67 -2.13 8.97 -13.10
N PRO A 68 -1.30 9.39 -14.08
CA PRO A 68 -0.25 8.50 -14.61
C PRO A 68 0.69 7.94 -13.54
N PRO A 69 1.17 8.72 -12.54
CA PRO A 69 1.99 8.15 -11.46
C PRO A 69 1.27 7.07 -10.66
N HIS A 70 -0.04 7.23 -10.40
CA HIS A 70 -0.84 6.22 -9.71
C HIS A 70 -0.93 4.94 -10.53
N THR A 71 -1.18 5.06 -11.84
CA THR A 71 -1.27 3.90 -12.73
C THR A 71 0.05 3.14 -12.76
N ARG A 72 1.19 3.85 -12.83
CA ARG A 72 2.51 3.21 -12.78
C ARG A 72 2.74 2.49 -11.46
N PHE A 73 2.40 3.13 -10.35
CA PHE A 73 2.53 2.54 -9.02
C PHE A 73 1.69 1.28 -8.89
N ARG A 74 0.41 1.36 -9.28
CA ARG A 74 -0.49 0.20 -9.24
C ARG A 74 0.04 -0.97 -10.06
N SER A 75 0.44 -0.72 -11.29
CA SER A 75 0.98 -1.76 -12.16
C SER A 75 2.22 -2.42 -11.56
N ALA A 76 3.10 -1.61 -10.99
CA ALA A 76 4.32 -2.10 -10.39
C ALA A 76 4.08 -3.03 -9.19
N VAL A 77 3.09 -2.73 -8.35
CA VAL A 77 2.83 -3.52 -7.15
C VAL A 77 1.84 -4.65 -7.38
N GLU A 78 0.83 -4.46 -8.22
CA GLU A 78 -0.17 -5.50 -8.50
C GLU A 78 0.41 -6.72 -9.22
N ALA A 79 1.45 -6.52 -10.02
CA ALA A 79 2.11 -7.62 -10.73
C ALA A 79 2.67 -8.70 -9.79
N TRP A 80 2.91 -8.35 -8.52
CA TRP A 80 3.42 -9.27 -7.51
C TRP A 80 2.33 -9.97 -6.72
N GLN A 81 1.09 -9.51 -6.84
CA GLN A 81 -0.01 -10.01 -6.04
C GLN A 81 -0.68 -11.21 -6.71
N THR A 82 -1.02 -12.23 -5.92
CA THR A 82 -1.67 -13.44 -6.40
C THR A 82 -3.19 -13.36 -6.32
N LYS A 83 -3.71 -12.33 -5.66
CA LYS A 83 -5.14 -12.02 -5.54
C LYS A 83 -5.33 -10.52 -5.64
N PRO A 84 -6.52 -10.04 -6.02
CA PRO A 84 -6.84 -8.62 -5.95
C PRO A 84 -6.67 -8.08 -4.54
N SER A 85 -6.09 -6.89 -4.42
CA SER A 85 -5.94 -6.19 -3.16
C SER A 85 -7.29 -5.73 -2.65
N GLU A 86 -7.53 -5.89 -1.34
CA GLU A 86 -8.73 -5.40 -0.68
C GLU A 86 -8.36 -4.37 0.37
N GLY A 87 -9.28 -3.47 0.70
CA GLY A 87 -9.03 -2.50 1.75
C GLY A 87 -10.00 -1.36 1.76
N GLY A 88 -9.65 -0.32 2.52
CA GLY A 88 -10.50 0.84 2.70
C GLY A 88 -9.78 1.95 3.46
N TYR A 89 -10.54 2.96 3.82
CA TYR A 89 -10.07 4.09 4.59
C TYR A 89 -10.51 3.96 6.04
N TYR A 90 -9.62 4.32 6.94
CA TYR A 90 -9.85 4.23 8.38
C TYR A 90 -9.36 5.50 9.05
N PHE A 91 -10.01 5.91 10.11
CA PHE A 91 -9.43 6.88 11.04
C PHE A 91 -8.97 6.14 12.30
N ALA A 92 -7.99 6.71 13.00
CA ALA A 92 -7.42 6.07 14.17
C ALA A 92 -8.02 6.65 15.45
N GLU A 93 -8.25 5.77 16.42
CA GLU A 93 -8.57 6.15 17.80
C GLU A 93 -7.40 5.73 18.68
N THR A 94 -6.96 6.62 19.56
CA THR A 94 -5.90 6.29 20.51
C THR A 94 -6.50 5.43 21.63
N ILE A 95 -5.78 4.37 21.97
CA ILE A 95 -6.20 3.48 23.08
C ILE A 95 -6.05 4.18 24.42
#